data_65ba5511a251030f2e15244a888a9769
#
_entry.id   65ba5511a251030f2e15244a888a9769
#
_cell.length_a   1.000
_cell.length_b   1.000
_cell.length_c   1.000
_cell.angle_alpha   90.00
_cell.angle_beta   90.00
_cell.angle_gamma   90.00
#
_symmetry.space_group_name_H-M   'P 1'
#
loop_
_entity.id
_entity.type
_entity.pdbx_description
1 polymer ?
#
loop_
_entity_poly.entity_id
_entity_poly.type
_entity_poly.pdbx_seq_one_letter_code
_entity_poly.pdbx_strand_id
1 'polypeptide(L)'
;MTTTTTQNPSIQKVGFIGLGLIGGSIAKAIRLYYPDCCLIAFDKNKEALALALQDGTINTICSSIDHHFQDCNYIFLCTPIAYNAAYLHQLKGNISPDCIITDVGSVKTSIHEEVAALNLEPQFIGGHPMAGSEKSGYTNAKAHLIENAYYILTPTAAISPQQLATFRHFVESLHALPLVLDYTEHDYVTGAISHLPHILASCLVNYVHTADNPQELMKRLAAGGFKDITRIASSSPIMWQQICLKNRTNIIQILEDYINTLKEAKNAIENEDESALYSMFEESRDYRNSMPNHSLGPIKKQFALYCDIIDEAGGIATIATILASNHISIKNIGIVHNREFEEGVLRIEFYEENAARQASELLKKYRYVVYEI
;
A
#
# COMPACT_ATOMS: atom_id res chain seq x y z
N MET A 1 -6.23 -33.56 -19.51
CA MET A 1 -5.74 -32.20 -19.45
C MET A 1 -4.55 -32.18 -18.49
N THR A 2 -3.36 -32.19 -19.04
CA THR A 2 -2.10 -32.23 -18.30
C THR A 2 -1.89 -30.84 -17.65
N THR A 3 -2.03 -30.76 -16.33
CA THR A 3 -1.61 -29.64 -15.51
C THR A 3 -0.09 -29.55 -15.59
N THR A 4 0.40 -28.64 -16.42
CA THR A 4 1.80 -28.19 -16.39
C THR A 4 1.99 -27.45 -15.07
N THR A 5 2.55 -28.12 -14.08
CA THR A 5 3.16 -27.50 -12.90
C THR A 5 4.33 -26.66 -13.43
N THR A 6 4.10 -25.35 -13.58
CA THR A 6 5.18 -24.39 -13.74
C THR A 6 6.01 -24.45 -12.45
N GLN A 7 7.19 -25.08 -12.52
CA GLN A 7 8.15 -25.02 -11.44
C GLN A 7 8.49 -23.55 -11.21
N ASN A 8 8.26 -23.07 -9.98
CA ASN A 8 8.75 -21.75 -9.55
C ASN A 8 10.24 -21.64 -9.89
N PRO A 9 10.72 -20.58 -10.54
CA PRO A 9 12.15 -20.39 -10.74
C PRO A 9 12.82 -20.46 -9.37
N SER A 10 13.87 -21.26 -9.25
CA SER A 10 14.60 -21.43 -7.99
C SER A 10 15.32 -20.12 -7.66
N ILE A 11 14.67 -19.25 -6.87
CA ILE A 11 15.28 -18.01 -6.37
C ILE A 11 16.23 -18.42 -5.26
N GLN A 12 17.52 -18.26 -5.52
CA GLN A 12 18.57 -18.73 -4.61
C GLN A 12 19.04 -17.62 -3.67
N LYS A 13 19.12 -16.39 -4.17
CA LYS A 13 19.70 -15.28 -3.41
C LYS A 13 19.03 -13.95 -3.75
N VAL A 14 18.66 -13.19 -2.72
CA VAL A 14 18.08 -11.85 -2.86
C VAL A 14 18.81 -10.86 -1.95
N GLY A 15 19.20 -9.73 -2.52
CA GLY A 15 19.88 -8.65 -1.83
C GLY A 15 18.94 -7.49 -1.50
N PHE A 16 19.14 -6.89 -0.33
CA PHE A 16 18.42 -5.70 0.10
C PHE A 16 19.39 -4.55 0.37
N ILE A 17 19.13 -3.39 -0.21
CA ILE A 17 19.80 -2.14 0.10
C ILE A 17 18.77 -1.23 0.76
N GLY A 18 18.83 -1.15 2.09
CA GLY A 18 17.78 -0.58 2.93
C GLY A 18 16.82 -1.63 3.51
N LEU A 19 16.71 -1.67 4.82
CA LEU A 19 15.87 -2.65 5.54
C LEU A 19 14.93 -1.92 6.51
N GLY A 20 14.16 -0.97 5.95
CA GLY A 20 13.12 -0.25 6.68
C GLY A 20 11.78 -1.01 6.73
N LEU A 21 10.67 -0.28 6.80
CA LEU A 21 9.32 -0.86 6.79
C LEU A 21 9.07 -1.72 5.54
N ILE A 22 9.26 -1.15 4.35
CA ILE A 22 8.93 -1.84 3.08
C ILE A 22 9.96 -2.94 2.78
N GLY A 23 11.27 -2.62 2.80
CA GLY A 23 12.31 -3.61 2.54
C GLY A 23 12.27 -4.77 3.53
N GLY A 24 12.04 -4.50 4.82
CA GLY A 24 11.86 -5.53 5.83
C GLY A 24 10.60 -6.37 5.62
N SER A 25 9.50 -5.76 5.16
CA SER A 25 8.25 -6.49 4.89
C SER A 25 8.40 -7.42 3.69
N ILE A 26 9.05 -6.96 2.61
CA ILE A 26 9.38 -7.81 1.45
C ILE A 26 10.32 -8.94 1.87
N ALA A 27 11.37 -8.65 2.64
CA ALA A 27 12.31 -9.67 3.13
C ALA A 27 11.60 -10.74 3.98
N LYS A 28 10.70 -10.33 4.87
CA LYS A 28 9.89 -11.25 5.69
C LYS A 28 8.92 -12.07 4.83
N ALA A 29 8.32 -11.49 3.79
CA ALA A 29 7.47 -12.20 2.85
C ALA A 29 8.28 -13.24 2.05
N ILE A 30 9.47 -12.86 1.55
CA ILE A 30 10.35 -13.82 0.87
C ILE A 30 10.78 -14.94 1.83
N ARG A 31 11.13 -14.65 3.06
CA ARG A 31 11.48 -15.68 4.05
C ARG A 31 10.32 -16.64 4.31
N LEU A 32 9.10 -16.14 4.32
CA LEU A 32 7.89 -16.95 4.54
C LEU A 32 7.61 -17.90 3.37
N TYR A 33 7.69 -17.40 2.13
CA TYR A 33 7.31 -18.18 0.93
C TYR A 33 8.48 -18.88 0.24
N TYR A 34 9.72 -18.46 0.53
CA TYR A 34 10.97 -19.04 0.03
C TYR A 34 11.96 -19.25 1.19
N PRO A 35 11.69 -20.22 2.08
CA PRO A 35 12.48 -20.42 3.32
C PRO A 35 13.95 -20.73 3.05
N ASP A 36 14.26 -21.35 1.92
CA ASP A 36 15.64 -21.73 1.55
C ASP A 36 16.40 -20.63 0.82
N CYS A 37 15.76 -19.52 0.46
CA CYS A 37 16.39 -18.40 -0.21
C CYS A 37 17.39 -17.70 0.69
N CYS A 38 18.62 -17.46 0.20
CA CYS A 38 19.63 -16.70 0.91
C CYS A 38 19.29 -15.19 0.82
N LEU A 39 18.99 -14.56 1.95
CA LEU A 39 18.71 -13.12 2.02
C LEU A 39 19.90 -12.38 2.63
N ILE A 40 20.45 -11.43 1.90
CA ILE A 40 21.52 -10.56 2.35
C ILE A 40 21.06 -9.11 2.40
N ALA A 41 21.56 -8.33 3.34
CA ALA A 41 21.16 -6.94 3.46
C ALA A 41 22.31 -5.99 3.82
N PHE A 42 22.23 -4.80 3.24
CA PHE A 42 23.00 -3.63 3.60
C PHE A 42 22.05 -2.53 4.07
N ASP A 43 22.33 -1.94 5.21
CA ASP A 43 21.64 -0.73 5.71
C ASP A 43 22.62 0.11 6.55
N LYS A 44 22.40 1.42 6.57
CA LYS A 44 23.12 2.32 7.49
C LYS A 44 22.69 2.11 8.95
N ASN A 45 21.46 1.67 9.17
CA ASN A 45 20.93 1.34 10.49
C ASN A 45 21.36 -0.08 10.90
N LYS A 46 22.42 -0.15 11.68
CA LYS A 46 22.97 -1.43 12.17
C LYS A 46 22.03 -2.19 13.11
N GLU A 47 21.16 -1.49 13.83
CA GLU A 47 20.16 -2.12 14.72
C GLU A 47 19.10 -2.87 13.90
N ALA A 48 18.61 -2.27 12.81
CA ALA A 48 17.69 -2.93 11.89
C ALA A 48 18.29 -4.22 11.32
N LEU A 49 19.55 -4.19 10.91
CA LEU A 49 20.26 -5.36 10.40
C LEU A 49 20.44 -6.45 11.48
N ALA A 50 20.82 -6.05 12.70
CA ALA A 50 21.00 -6.99 13.81
C ALA A 50 19.67 -7.68 14.18
N LEU A 51 18.57 -6.93 14.24
CA LEU A 51 17.24 -7.49 14.50
C LEU A 51 16.80 -8.45 13.38
N ALA A 52 17.03 -8.10 12.12
CA ALA A 52 16.67 -8.95 10.98
C ALA A 52 17.50 -10.24 10.90
N LEU A 53 18.74 -10.19 11.34
CA LEU A 53 19.58 -11.40 11.48
C LEU A 53 19.12 -12.26 12.66
N GLN A 54 18.79 -11.63 13.78
CA GLN A 54 18.36 -12.32 15.00
C GLN A 54 17.01 -13.04 14.81
N ASP A 55 16.04 -12.42 14.12
CA ASP A 55 14.73 -13.02 13.87
C ASP A 55 14.73 -13.98 12.66
N GLY A 56 15.89 -14.20 12.03
CA GLY A 56 16.06 -15.15 10.92
C GLY A 56 15.53 -14.63 9.58
N THR A 57 15.14 -13.37 9.47
CA THR A 57 14.69 -12.79 8.20
C THR A 57 15.79 -12.77 7.17
N ILE A 58 17.01 -12.34 7.54
CA ILE A 58 18.19 -12.35 6.66
C ILE A 58 19.23 -13.36 7.12
N ASN A 59 20.07 -13.82 6.20
CA ASN A 59 21.16 -14.75 6.47
C ASN A 59 22.48 -14.02 6.73
N THR A 60 22.69 -12.86 6.10
CA THR A 60 23.98 -12.16 6.13
C THR A 60 23.80 -10.65 6.14
N ILE A 61 24.55 -9.99 7.02
CA ILE A 61 24.72 -8.55 7.03
C ILE A 61 25.91 -8.19 6.15
N CYS A 62 25.69 -7.34 5.15
CA CYS A 62 26.77 -6.79 4.32
C CYS A 62 27.22 -5.44 4.91
N SER A 63 28.53 -5.24 5.03
CA SER A 63 29.13 -3.97 5.46
C SER A 63 29.26 -2.94 4.34
N SER A 64 29.21 -3.40 3.08
CA SER A 64 29.35 -2.63 1.86
C SER A 64 28.54 -3.28 0.73
N ILE A 65 28.34 -2.53 -0.35
CA ILE A 65 27.75 -3.03 -1.60
C ILE A 65 28.90 -3.43 -2.51
N ASP A 66 29.24 -4.71 -2.51
CA ASP A 66 30.39 -5.28 -3.20
C ASP A 66 30.07 -6.66 -3.78
N HIS A 67 31.06 -7.51 -3.96
CA HIS A 67 30.95 -8.87 -4.51
C HIS A 67 29.91 -9.77 -3.84
N HIS A 68 29.47 -9.45 -2.60
CA HIS A 68 28.42 -10.21 -1.92
C HIS A 68 27.07 -10.13 -2.67
N PHE A 69 26.87 -9.09 -3.48
CA PHE A 69 25.66 -8.92 -4.29
C PHE A 69 25.75 -9.57 -5.67
N GLN A 70 26.92 -10.09 -6.06
CA GLN A 70 27.19 -10.56 -7.43
C GLN A 70 26.23 -11.66 -7.89
N ASP A 71 25.95 -12.64 -7.00
CA ASP A 71 25.13 -13.81 -7.33
C ASP A 71 23.64 -13.65 -6.97
N CYS A 72 23.17 -12.42 -6.70
CA CYS A 72 21.77 -12.18 -6.41
C CYS A 72 20.92 -12.34 -7.67
N ASN A 73 19.77 -13.04 -7.54
CA ASN A 73 18.75 -13.05 -8.56
C ASN A 73 18.02 -11.71 -8.64
N TYR A 74 17.74 -11.15 -7.46
CA TYR A 74 17.07 -9.86 -7.30
C TYR A 74 17.79 -8.99 -6.28
N ILE A 75 17.84 -7.68 -6.54
CA ILE A 75 18.33 -6.68 -5.58
C ILE A 75 17.26 -5.61 -5.41
N PHE A 76 16.80 -5.43 -4.18
CA PHE A 76 15.80 -4.43 -3.81
C PHE A 76 16.46 -3.18 -3.26
N LEU A 77 16.24 -2.04 -3.93
CA LEU A 77 16.61 -0.70 -3.44
C LEU A 77 15.44 -0.16 -2.60
N CYS A 78 15.57 -0.28 -1.29
CA CYS A 78 14.53 0.11 -0.31
C CYS A 78 14.95 1.32 0.53
N THR A 79 15.80 2.16 -0.04
CA THR A 79 16.30 3.40 0.60
C THR A 79 15.51 4.62 0.12
N PRO A 80 15.56 5.75 0.84
CA PRO A 80 15.01 7.00 0.33
C PRO A 80 15.57 7.34 -1.05
N ILE A 81 14.71 7.87 -1.93
CA ILE A 81 15.00 8.11 -3.37
C ILE A 81 16.32 8.87 -3.59
N ALA A 82 16.65 9.79 -2.69
CA ALA A 82 17.86 10.59 -2.79
C ALA A 82 19.17 9.77 -2.76
N TYR A 83 19.15 8.54 -2.28
CA TYR A 83 20.33 7.69 -2.17
C TYR A 83 20.43 6.64 -3.29
N ASN A 84 19.35 6.41 -4.05
CA ASN A 84 19.30 5.33 -5.04
C ASN A 84 20.37 5.47 -6.13
N ALA A 85 20.62 6.69 -6.64
CA ALA A 85 21.67 6.94 -7.61
C ALA A 85 23.04 6.45 -7.14
N ALA A 86 23.44 6.79 -5.91
CA ALA A 86 24.72 6.39 -5.34
C ALA A 86 24.85 4.88 -5.19
N TYR A 87 23.76 4.18 -4.86
CA TYR A 87 23.76 2.73 -4.74
C TYR A 87 23.74 2.03 -6.10
N LEU A 88 23.05 2.56 -7.10
CA LEU A 88 23.11 2.07 -8.49
C LEU A 88 24.55 2.15 -9.04
N HIS A 89 25.26 3.24 -8.76
CA HIS A 89 26.68 3.36 -9.12
C HIS A 89 27.56 2.26 -8.48
N GLN A 90 27.31 1.90 -7.23
CA GLN A 90 28.05 0.84 -6.53
C GLN A 90 27.71 -0.56 -7.06
N LEU A 91 26.47 -0.78 -7.49
CA LEU A 91 26.03 -2.05 -8.08
C LEU A 91 26.58 -2.26 -9.48
N LYS A 92 26.77 -1.19 -10.24
CA LYS A 92 27.26 -1.27 -11.61
C LYS A 92 28.61 -1.98 -11.68
N GLY A 93 28.66 -3.09 -12.42
CA GLY A 93 29.84 -3.93 -12.58
C GLY A 93 30.10 -4.92 -11.42
N ASN A 94 29.30 -4.87 -10.37
CA ASN A 94 29.40 -5.79 -9.21
C ASN A 94 28.27 -6.83 -9.15
N ILE A 95 27.41 -6.89 -10.16
CA ILE A 95 26.28 -7.82 -10.25
C ILE A 95 26.31 -8.63 -11.53
N SER A 96 25.70 -9.82 -11.50
CA SER A 96 25.51 -10.66 -12.68
C SER A 96 24.64 -9.96 -13.73
N PRO A 97 24.89 -10.17 -15.04
CA PRO A 97 24.01 -9.66 -16.10
C PRO A 97 22.56 -10.14 -15.99
N ASP A 98 22.32 -11.29 -15.35
CA ASP A 98 20.98 -11.86 -15.14
C ASP A 98 20.28 -11.33 -13.89
N CYS A 99 20.97 -10.55 -13.05
CA CYS A 99 20.38 -9.97 -11.85
C CYS A 99 19.40 -8.84 -12.21
N ILE A 100 18.21 -8.88 -11.65
CA ILE A 100 17.25 -7.76 -11.76
C ILE A 100 17.36 -6.87 -10.52
N ILE A 101 17.64 -5.60 -10.75
CA ILE A 101 17.52 -4.55 -9.75
C ILE A 101 16.08 -4.03 -9.79
N THR A 102 15.49 -3.86 -8.63
CA THR A 102 14.19 -3.20 -8.46
C THR A 102 14.24 -2.22 -7.30
N ASP A 103 13.42 -1.20 -7.33
CA ASP A 103 13.24 -0.29 -6.20
C ASP A 103 11.83 -0.44 -5.59
N VAL A 104 11.53 0.33 -4.55
CA VAL A 104 10.21 0.36 -3.91
C VAL A 104 9.69 1.80 -3.72
N GLY A 105 10.28 2.73 -4.44
CA GLY A 105 9.95 4.14 -4.31
C GLY A 105 8.58 4.51 -4.88
N SER A 106 8.01 5.59 -4.38
CA SER A 106 6.70 6.11 -4.81
C SER A 106 6.78 7.05 -6.04
N VAL A 107 7.98 7.32 -6.56
CA VAL A 107 8.22 8.08 -7.79
C VAL A 107 9.19 7.29 -8.66
N LYS A 108 8.89 7.14 -9.94
CA LYS A 108 9.65 6.29 -10.87
C LYS A 108 10.51 7.03 -11.86
N THR A 109 10.09 8.20 -12.34
CA THR A 109 10.83 8.93 -13.40
C THR A 109 12.29 9.13 -13.01
N SER A 110 12.57 9.64 -11.83
CA SER A 110 13.94 9.95 -11.43
C SER A 110 14.87 8.74 -11.32
N ILE A 111 14.37 7.57 -10.93
CA ILE A 111 15.21 6.37 -10.88
C ILE A 111 15.42 5.77 -12.25
N HIS A 112 14.42 5.85 -13.16
CA HIS A 112 14.59 5.42 -14.55
C HIS A 112 15.63 6.28 -15.28
N GLU A 113 15.65 7.60 -15.06
CA GLU A 113 16.69 8.50 -15.59
C GLU A 113 18.10 8.11 -15.11
N GLU A 114 18.25 7.80 -13.82
CA GLU A 114 19.55 7.35 -13.25
C GLU A 114 19.98 5.98 -13.81
N VAL A 115 19.04 5.05 -13.96
CA VAL A 115 19.28 3.73 -14.55
C VAL A 115 19.76 3.87 -16.00
N ALA A 116 19.12 4.73 -16.79
CA ALA A 116 19.51 5.02 -18.17
C ALA A 116 20.90 5.65 -18.24
N ALA A 117 21.17 6.65 -17.39
CA ALA A 117 22.48 7.29 -17.31
C ALA A 117 23.63 6.30 -16.98
N LEU A 118 23.30 5.20 -16.28
CA LEU A 118 24.23 4.16 -15.91
C LEU A 118 24.28 2.98 -16.88
N ASN A 119 23.46 2.95 -17.93
CA ASN A 119 23.26 1.82 -18.85
C ASN A 119 22.91 0.51 -18.09
N LEU A 120 22.00 0.61 -17.12
CA LEU A 120 21.48 -0.51 -16.34
C LEU A 120 20.05 -0.93 -16.75
N GLU A 121 19.52 -0.37 -17.87
CA GLU A 121 18.17 -0.65 -18.36
C GLU A 121 17.90 -2.14 -18.58
N PRO A 122 18.83 -3.00 -19.09
CA PRO A 122 18.59 -4.41 -19.26
C PRO A 122 18.39 -5.20 -17.95
N GLN A 123 18.66 -4.56 -16.80
CA GLN A 123 18.65 -5.17 -15.48
C GLN A 123 17.69 -4.47 -14.51
N PHE A 124 16.85 -3.55 -14.99
CA PHE A 124 16.01 -2.77 -14.08
C PHE A 124 14.52 -2.88 -14.37
N ILE A 125 13.77 -3.30 -13.34
CA ILE A 125 12.33 -3.22 -13.31
C ILE A 125 11.97 -2.36 -12.09
N GLY A 126 11.49 -1.15 -12.29
CA GLY A 126 11.03 -0.32 -11.19
C GLY A 126 9.86 -0.96 -10.46
N GLY A 127 9.81 -0.81 -9.16
CA GLY A 127 8.77 -1.35 -8.31
C GLY A 127 8.14 -0.27 -7.42
N HIS A 128 6.85 -0.41 -7.15
CA HIS A 128 6.16 0.39 -6.15
C HIS A 128 5.04 -0.43 -5.50
N PRO A 129 5.27 -1.06 -4.35
CA PRO A 129 4.20 -1.64 -3.57
C PRO A 129 3.30 -0.51 -3.04
N MET A 130 2.02 -0.52 -3.46
CA MET A 130 0.99 0.43 -3.00
C MET A 130 0.55 0.07 -1.57
N ALA A 131 1.53 -0.04 -0.68
CA ALA A 131 1.38 -0.44 0.72
C ALA A 131 2.28 0.43 1.60
N GLY A 132 1.82 0.72 2.80
CA GLY A 132 2.58 1.51 3.75
C GLY A 132 1.81 1.70 5.05
N SER A 133 2.44 2.37 5.97
CA SER A 133 1.80 2.85 7.20
C SER A 133 2.50 4.12 7.67
N GLU A 134 1.90 4.81 8.62
CA GLU A 134 2.48 5.98 9.28
C GLU A 134 3.71 5.61 10.14
N LYS A 135 3.90 4.31 10.41
CA LYS A 135 5.05 3.77 11.15
C LYS A 135 6.23 3.55 10.22
N SER A 136 7.43 3.68 10.73
CA SER A 136 8.68 3.49 9.98
C SER A 136 9.61 2.48 10.68
N GLY A 137 10.64 2.03 9.97
CA GLY A 137 11.68 1.16 10.50
C GLY A 137 11.34 -0.33 10.44
N TYR A 138 12.37 -1.14 10.61
CA TYR A 138 12.31 -2.60 10.52
C TYR A 138 11.38 -3.24 11.56
N THR A 139 11.33 -2.70 12.77
CA THR A 139 10.49 -3.20 13.87
C THR A 139 9.00 -3.21 13.54
N ASN A 140 8.58 -2.39 12.58
CA ASN A 140 7.19 -2.34 12.11
C ASN A 140 6.96 -3.16 10.83
N ALA A 141 8.00 -3.78 10.27
CA ALA A 141 7.92 -4.60 9.07
C ALA A 141 7.17 -5.91 9.33
N LYS A 142 6.25 -6.27 8.41
CA LYS A 142 5.41 -7.47 8.51
C LYS A 142 5.26 -8.10 7.13
N ALA A 143 5.36 -9.43 7.01
CA ALA A 143 5.23 -10.14 5.75
C ALA A 143 3.92 -9.81 5.01
N HIS A 144 2.81 -9.74 5.75
CA HIS A 144 1.49 -9.47 5.18
C HIS A 144 1.25 -7.99 4.77
N LEU A 145 2.22 -7.08 4.96
CA LEU A 145 2.05 -5.68 4.57
C LEU A 145 1.82 -5.51 3.06
N ILE A 146 2.42 -6.40 2.25
CA ILE A 146 2.30 -6.36 0.78
C ILE A 146 1.25 -7.33 0.24
N GLU A 147 0.70 -8.22 1.07
CA GLU A 147 -0.32 -9.17 0.65
C GLU A 147 -1.58 -8.44 0.18
N ASN A 148 -2.07 -8.85 -0.99
CA ASN A 148 -3.22 -8.25 -1.66
C ASN A 148 -3.08 -6.74 -1.98
N ALA A 149 -1.88 -6.17 -1.83
CA ALA A 149 -1.60 -4.81 -2.29
C ALA A 149 -1.21 -4.82 -3.78
N TYR A 150 -1.63 -3.80 -4.51
CA TYR A 150 -1.08 -3.58 -5.84
C TYR A 150 0.43 -3.37 -5.73
N TYR A 151 1.18 -4.05 -6.60
CA TYR A 151 2.61 -3.87 -6.74
C TYR A 151 2.87 -3.41 -8.17
N ILE A 152 3.09 -2.11 -8.35
CA ILE A 152 3.28 -1.55 -9.67
C ILE A 152 4.70 -1.90 -10.14
N LEU A 153 4.79 -2.40 -11.38
CA LEU A 153 6.02 -2.73 -12.07
C LEU A 153 6.21 -1.79 -13.25
N THR A 154 7.34 -1.12 -13.31
CA THR A 154 7.69 -0.22 -14.41
C THR A 154 8.97 -0.73 -15.08
N PRO A 155 8.87 -1.70 -16.02
CA PRO A 155 10.03 -2.21 -16.73
C PRO A 155 10.61 -1.14 -17.65
N THR A 156 11.94 -1.15 -17.83
CA THR A 156 12.56 -0.41 -18.91
C THR A 156 12.29 -1.07 -20.27
N ALA A 157 12.45 -0.35 -21.35
CA ALA A 157 12.29 -0.90 -22.70
C ALA A 157 13.31 -2.00 -23.05
N ALA A 158 14.41 -2.10 -22.32
CA ALA A 158 15.44 -3.12 -22.52
C ALA A 158 15.17 -4.44 -21.77
N ILE A 159 14.18 -4.47 -20.88
CA ILE A 159 13.77 -5.70 -20.19
C ILE A 159 13.02 -6.61 -21.16
N SER A 160 13.46 -7.86 -21.27
CA SER A 160 12.80 -8.83 -22.11
C SER A 160 11.44 -9.27 -21.53
N PRO A 161 10.48 -9.69 -22.39
CA PRO A 161 9.20 -10.19 -21.92
C PRO A 161 9.32 -11.35 -20.93
N GLN A 162 10.35 -12.19 -21.08
CA GLN A 162 10.62 -13.33 -20.19
C GLN A 162 11.07 -12.87 -18.80
N GLN A 163 11.99 -11.89 -18.72
CA GLN A 163 12.42 -11.32 -17.44
C GLN A 163 11.25 -10.68 -16.70
N LEU A 164 10.43 -9.90 -17.41
CA LEU A 164 9.25 -9.27 -16.84
C LEU A 164 8.25 -10.32 -16.34
N ALA A 165 7.96 -11.36 -17.13
CA ALA A 165 7.05 -12.43 -16.74
C ALA A 165 7.56 -13.17 -15.50
N THR A 166 8.86 -13.46 -15.42
CA THR A 166 9.49 -14.13 -14.28
C THR A 166 9.42 -13.28 -13.02
N PHE A 167 9.75 -11.99 -13.12
CA PHE A 167 9.68 -11.09 -11.97
C PHE A 167 8.24 -10.83 -11.53
N ARG A 168 7.31 -10.68 -12.48
CA ARG A 168 5.87 -10.59 -12.19
C ARG A 168 5.37 -11.80 -11.40
N HIS A 169 5.72 -13.01 -11.84
CA HIS A 169 5.35 -14.25 -11.15
C HIS A 169 5.97 -14.32 -9.74
N PHE A 170 7.20 -13.85 -9.58
CA PHE A 170 7.81 -13.74 -8.27
C PHE A 170 7.01 -12.80 -7.34
N VAL A 171 6.59 -11.63 -7.81
CA VAL A 171 5.77 -10.70 -7.03
C VAL A 171 4.40 -11.33 -6.69
N GLU A 172 3.78 -12.05 -7.62
CA GLU A 172 2.54 -12.81 -7.39
C GLU A 172 2.71 -13.88 -6.30
N SER A 173 3.86 -14.55 -6.27
CA SER A 173 4.16 -15.57 -5.26
C SER A 173 4.33 -15.02 -3.84
N LEU A 174 4.57 -13.72 -3.71
CA LEU A 174 4.54 -12.99 -2.44
C LEU A 174 3.12 -12.54 -2.06
N HIS A 175 2.11 -13.00 -2.79
CA HIS A 175 0.70 -12.63 -2.64
C HIS A 175 0.39 -11.14 -2.87
N ALA A 176 1.27 -10.42 -3.53
CA ALA A 176 1.00 -9.08 -4.04
C ALA A 176 0.34 -9.15 -5.44
N LEU A 177 -0.19 -8.03 -5.91
CA LEU A 177 -0.96 -7.93 -7.15
C LEU A 177 -0.18 -7.08 -8.17
N PRO A 178 0.65 -7.69 -9.02
CA PRO A 178 1.46 -6.92 -9.95
C PRO A 178 0.61 -6.26 -11.03
N LEU A 179 0.83 -4.97 -11.22
CA LEU A 179 0.28 -4.15 -12.29
C LEU A 179 1.43 -3.50 -13.06
N VAL A 180 1.49 -3.74 -14.37
CA VAL A 180 2.55 -3.17 -15.22
C VAL A 180 2.07 -1.85 -15.80
N LEU A 181 2.84 -0.79 -15.58
CA LEU A 181 2.61 0.56 -16.12
C LEU A 181 3.91 1.11 -16.74
N ASP A 182 3.77 2.10 -17.61
CA ASP A 182 4.89 2.99 -17.95
C ASP A 182 5.24 3.86 -16.73
N TYR A 183 6.53 4.17 -16.56
CA TYR A 183 6.97 4.91 -15.37
C TYR A 183 6.48 6.36 -15.35
N THR A 184 6.22 6.97 -16.53
CA THR A 184 5.65 8.32 -16.61
C THR A 184 4.15 8.31 -16.30
N GLU A 185 3.43 7.32 -16.78
CA GLU A 185 2.03 7.07 -16.43
C GLU A 185 1.88 6.81 -14.92
N HIS A 186 2.76 5.98 -14.35
CA HIS A 186 2.82 5.74 -12.91
C HIS A 186 2.90 7.04 -12.11
N ASP A 187 3.85 7.93 -12.47
CA ASP A 187 4.10 9.16 -11.72
C ASP A 187 2.93 10.16 -11.85
N TYR A 188 2.26 10.19 -13.00
CA TYR A 188 1.03 10.97 -13.19
C TYR A 188 -0.13 10.42 -12.33
N VAL A 189 -0.39 9.12 -12.42
CA VAL A 189 -1.47 8.47 -11.66
C VAL A 189 -1.25 8.63 -10.16
N THR A 190 -0.05 8.31 -9.66
CA THR A 190 0.26 8.48 -8.23
C THR A 190 0.26 9.94 -7.80
N GLY A 191 0.61 10.85 -8.70
CA GLY A 191 0.45 12.29 -8.53
C GLY A 191 -0.99 12.67 -8.17
N ALA A 192 -1.94 12.14 -8.93
CA ALA A 192 -3.37 12.44 -8.76
C ALA A 192 -4.00 11.76 -7.54
N ILE A 193 -3.73 10.45 -7.33
CA ILE A 193 -4.45 9.65 -6.32
C ILE A 193 -3.76 9.59 -4.95
N SER A 194 -2.49 10.03 -4.86
CA SER A 194 -1.69 9.99 -3.64
C SER A 194 -1.05 11.33 -3.30
N HIS A 195 -0.28 11.92 -4.23
CA HIS A 195 0.52 13.10 -3.90
C HIS A 195 -0.36 14.34 -3.70
N LEU A 196 -1.30 14.60 -4.61
CA LEU A 196 -2.29 15.68 -4.46
C LEU A 196 -3.09 15.56 -3.15
N PRO A 197 -3.70 14.41 -2.81
CA PRO A 197 -4.41 14.25 -1.54
C PRO A 197 -3.58 14.60 -0.30
N HIS A 198 -2.29 14.23 -0.25
CA HIS A 198 -1.42 14.58 0.87
C HIS A 198 -1.13 16.08 0.96
N ILE A 199 -0.92 16.74 -0.19
CA ILE A 199 -0.74 18.18 -0.25
C ILE A 199 -2.01 18.89 0.24
N LEU A 200 -3.19 18.46 -0.24
CA LEU A 200 -4.48 19.03 0.16
C LEU A 200 -4.74 18.84 1.65
N ALA A 201 -4.51 17.65 2.20
CA ALA A 201 -4.67 17.38 3.61
C ALA A 201 -3.76 18.28 4.45
N SER A 202 -2.49 18.43 4.06
CA SER A 202 -1.53 19.29 4.76
C SER A 202 -1.91 20.78 4.65
N CYS A 203 -2.33 21.24 3.48
CA CYS A 203 -2.79 22.62 3.27
C CYS A 203 -4.05 22.91 4.08
N LEU A 204 -4.99 21.96 4.14
CA LEU A 204 -6.23 22.11 4.90
C LEU A 204 -5.94 22.20 6.41
N VAL A 205 -5.06 21.38 6.96
CA VAL A 205 -4.64 21.45 8.36
C VAL A 205 -3.97 22.79 8.67
N ASN A 206 -3.04 23.22 7.80
CA ASN A 206 -2.33 24.48 7.98
C ASN A 206 -3.27 25.68 7.88
N TYR A 207 -4.25 25.65 6.97
CA TYR A 207 -5.27 26.68 6.85
C TYR A 207 -6.09 26.81 8.16
N VAL A 208 -6.61 25.68 8.66
CA VAL A 208 -7.38 25.67 9.91
C VAL A 208 -6.52 26.14 11.08
N HIS A 209 -5.27 25.70 11.19
CA HIS A 209 -4.35 26.15 12.23
C HIS A 209 -4.12 27.67 12.22
N THR A 210 -3.98 28.25 11.02
CA THR A 210 -3.73 29.69 10.88
C THR A 210 -5.00 30.53 11.08
N ALA A 211 -6.17 30.00 10.70
CA ALA A 211 -7.44 30.69 10.81
C ALA A 211 -8.12 30.53 12.18
N ASP A 212 -7.61 29.65 13.04
CA ASP A 212 -8.22 29.39 14.35
C ASP A 212 -8.00 30.58 15.31
N ASN A 213 -8.93 30.74 16.23
CA ASN A 213 -8.87 31.77 17.25
C ASN A 213 -7.97 31.33 18.45
N PRO A 214 -7.63 32.27 19.35
CA PRO A 214 -6.79 31.95 20.53
C PRO A 214 -7.38 30.90 21.47
N GLN A 215 -8.69 30.64 21.38
CA GLN A 215 -9.40 29.59 22.15
C GLN A 215 -9.36 28.24 21.47
N GLU A 216 -8.68 28.10 20.31
CA GLU A 216 -8.56 26.90 19.52
C GLU A 216 -9.94 26.25 19.18
N LEU A 217 -10.91 27.07 18.83
CA LEU A 217 -12.29 26.61 18.63
C LEU A 217 -12.40 25.62 17.44
N MET A 218 -11.74 25.92 16.31
CA MET A 218 -11.74 25.02 15.15
C MET A 218 -11.09 23.69 15.49
N LYS A 219 -9.96 23.68 16.17
CA LYS A 219 -9.26 22.48 16.62
C LYS A 219 -10.12 21.63 17.58
N ARG A 220 -10.83 22.28 18.51
CA ARG A 220 -11.72 21.61 19.48
C ARG A 220 -12.95 21.00 18.81
N LEU A 221 -13.51 21.66 17.80
CA LEU A 221 -14.69 21.22 17.07
C LEU A 221 -14.37 20.28 15.89
N ALA A 222 -13.08 20.09 15.56
CA ALA A 222 -12.64 19.19 14.52
C ALA A 222 -13.11 17.76 14.79
N ALA A 223 -14.19 17.35 14.10
CA ALA A 223 -14.84 16.06 14.26
C ALA A 223 -14.33 15.03 13.23
N GLY A 224 -14.97 13.85 13.18
CA GLY A 224 -14.54 12.72 12.38
C GLY A 224 -14.24 13.04 10.92
N GLY A 225 -15.12 13.72 10.19
CA GLY A 225 -14.88 14.05 8.78
C GLY A 225 -13.59 14.83 8.54
N PHE A 226 -13.30 15.86 9.35
CA PHE A 226 -12.03 16.60 9.26
C PHE A 226 -10.83 15.70 9.56
N LYS A 227 -10.92 14.88 10.64
CA LYS A 227 -9.83 13.98 11.05
C LYS A 227 -9.58 12.89 10.00
N ASP A 228 -10.64 12.37 9.38
CA ASP A 228 -10.52 11.32 8.37
C ASP A 228 -9.83 11.85 7.10
N ILE A 229 -10.26 13.00 6.58
CA ILE A 229 -9.66 13.63 5.39
C ILE A 229 -8.21 14.05 5.67
N THR A 230 -7.90 14.52 6.87
CA THR A 230 -6.58 15.04 7.21
C THR A 230 -5.64 14.03 7.87
N ARG A 231 -6.06 12.78 8.07
CA ARG A 231 -5.25 11.73 8.70
C ARG A 231 -3.87 11.58 8.07
N ILE A 232 -3.82 11.66 6.75
CA ILE A 232 -2.57 11.52 5.99
C ILE A 232 -1.59 12.68 6.15
N ALA A 233 -2.02 13.84 6.66
CA ALA A 233 -1.14 14.99 6.95
C ALA A 233 -0.13 14.69 8.08
N SER A 234 -0.31 13.61 8.86
CA SER A 234 0.63 13.18 9.91
C SER A 234 1.83 12.39 9.37
N SER A 235 2.01 12.29 8.07
CA SER A 235 3.09 11.55 7.42
C SER A 235 4.45 12.27 7.55
N SER A 236 5.55 11.54 7.23
CA SER A 236 6.93 12.06 7.34
C SER A 236 7.19 13.28 6.46
N PRO A 237 7.56 14.44 7.01
CA PRO A 237 7.83 15.64 6.22
C PRO A 237 9.00 15.46 5.24
N ILE A 238 10.05 14.76 5.64
CA ILE A 238 11.24 14.50 4.79
C ILE A 238 10.85 13.66 3.58
N MET A 239 10.07 12.62 3.78
CA MET A 239 9.61 11.75 2.68
C MET A 239 8.75 12.56 1.69
N TRP A 240 7.79 13.33 2.17
CA TRP A 240 6.89 14.11 1.32
C TRP A 240 7.59 15.26 0.60
N GLN A 241 8.57 15.89 1.23
CA GLN A 241 9.45 16.85 0.55
C GLN A 241 10.12 16.23 -0.67
N GLN A 242 10.71 15.04 -0.50
CA GLN A 242 11.38 14.33 -1.60
C GLN A 242 10.40 13.93 -2.72
N ILE A 243 9.23 13.40 -2.37
CA ILE A 243 8.20 13.03 -3.33
C ILE A 243 7.76 14.25 -4.15
N CYS A 244 7.42 15.36 -3.49
CA CYS A 244 6.99 16.58 -4.17
C CYS A 244 8.06 17.14 -5.13
N LEU A 245 9.33 17.09 -4.73
CA LEU A 245 10.42 17.56 -5.58
C LEU A 245 10.70 16.63 -6.77
N LYS A 246 10.60 15.32 -6.56
CA LYS A 246 10.90 14.31 -7.61
C LYS A 246 9.75 14.13 -8.60
N ASN A 247 8.50 14.33 -8.19
CA ASN A 247 7.33 14.30 -9.08
C ASN A 247 6.78 15.73 -9.37
N ARG A 248 7.67 16.73 -9.34
CA ARG A 248 7.29 18.15 -9.39
C ARG A 248 6.43 18.50 -10.59
N THR A 249 6.79 18.05 -11.77
CA THR A 249 6.12 18.43 -13.04
C THR A 249 4.66 17.96 -13.03
N ASN A 250 4.41 16.69 -12.71
CA ASN A 250 3.06 16.14 -12.64
C ASN A 250 2.25 16.79 -11.51
N ILE A 251 2.86 16.97 -10.33
CA ILE A 251 2.16 17.58 -9.18
C ILE A 251 1.73 19.02 -9.49
N ILE A 252 2.58 19.83 -10.14
CA ILE A 252 2.22 21.21 -10.52
C ILE A 252 1.03 21.19 -11.47
N GLN A 253 1.08 20.38 -12.53
CA GLN A 253 -0.03 20.27 -13.49
C GLN A 253 -1.34 19.87 -12.81
N ILE A 254 -1.30 18.82 -11.99
CA ILE A 254 -2.49 18.32 -11.28
C ILE A 254 -3.02 19.35 -10.28
N LEU A 255 -2.13 20.09 -9.60
CA LEU A 255 -2.54 21.18 -8.70
C LEU A 255 -3.22 22.33 -9.44
N GLU A 256 -2.72 22.73 -10.61
CA GLU A 256 -3.33 23.76 -11.44
C GLU A 256 -4.74 23.36 -11.87
N ASP A 257 -4.92 22.12 -12.33
CA ASP A 257 -6.21 21.58 -12.71
C ASP A 257 -7.18 21.56 -11.50
N TYR A 258 -6.70 21.12 -10.34
CA TYR A 258 -7.50 21.09 -9.12
C TYR A 258 -7.87 22.49 -8.60
N ILE A 259 -6.96 23.46 -8.69
CA ILE A 259 -7.25 24.87 -8.36
C ILE A 259 -8.37 25.42 -9.26
N ASN A 260 -8.39 25.04 -10.53
CA ASN A 260 -9.47 25.45 -11.42
C ASN A 260 -10.81 24.83 -11.02
N THR A 261 -10.85 23.57 -10.66
CA THR A 261 -12.05 22.91 -10.09
C THR A 261 -12.56 23.63 -8.83
N LEU A 262 -11.64 24.05 -7.92
CA LEU A 262 -12.03 24.84 -6.75
C LEU A 262 -12.59 26.23 -7.11
N LYS A 263 -12.05 26.87 -8.16
CA LYS A 263 -12.60 28.15 -8.65
C LYS A 263 -14.01 27.98 -9.23
N GLU A 264 -14.26 26.90 -9.94
CA GLU A 264 -15.60 26.56 -10.48
C GLU A 264 -16.60 26.36 -9.34
N ALA A 265 -16.24 25.60 -8.31
CA ALA A 265 -17.07 25.41 -7.13
C ALA A 265 -17.34 26.76 -6.40
N LYS A 266 -16.31 27.60 -6.25
CA LYS A 266 -16.45 28.94 -5.68
C LYS A 266 -17.42 29.80 -6.48
N ASN A 267 -17.28 29.82 -7.82
CA ASN A 267 -18.15 30.61 -8.70
C ASN A 267 -19.60 30.12 -8.62
N ALA A 268 -19.85 28.82 -8.56
CA ALA A 268 -21.20 28.28 -8.37
C ALA A 268 -21.83 28.72 -7.05
N ILE A 269 -21.04 28.78 -5.98
CA ILE A 269 -21.50 29.30 -4.67
C ILE A 269 -21.78 30.81 -4.73
N GLU A 270 -20.89 31.60 -5.34
CA GLU A 270 -21.05 33.05 -5.47
C GLU A 270 -22.28 33.44 -6.29
N ASN A 271 -22.63 32.63 -7.29
CA ASN A 271 -23.79 32.88 -8.16
C ASN A 271 -25.08 32.17 -7.69
N GLU A 272 -25.05 31.51 -6.54
CA GLU A 272 -26.17 30.71 -6.00
C GLU A 272 -26.71 29.70 -7.03
N ASP A 273 -25.80 29.11 -7.85
CA ASP A 273 -26.16 28.12 -8.89
C ASP A 273 -26.46 26.76 -8.26
N GLU A 274 -27.71 26.57 -7.86
CA GLU A 274 -28.20 25.34 -7.23
C GLU A 274 -27.96 24.11 -8.12
N SER A 275 -28.13 24.25 -9.45
CA SER A 275 -28.00 23.15 -10.41
C SER A 275 -26.53 22.69 -10.50
N ALA A 276 -25.60 23.63 -10.65
CA ALA A 276 -24.16 23.31 -10.71
C ALA A 276 -23.69 22.69 -9.41
N LEU A 277 -24.11 23.22 -8.26
CA LEU A 277 -23.77 22.66 -6.95
C LEU A 277 -24.32 21.24 -6.76
N TYR A 278 -25.58 21.02 -7.13
CA TYR A 278 -26.19 19.69 -7.05
C TYR A 278 -25.42 18.68 -7.90
N SER A 279 -25.16 19.01 -9.18
CA SER A 279 -24.44 18.14 -10.11
C SER A 279 -23.03 17.81 -9.59
N MET A 280 -22.29 18.78 -9.08
CA MET A 280 -20.96 18.58 -8.53
C MET A 280 -20.94 17.51 -7.42
N PHE A 281 -21.89 17.60 -6.48
CA PHE A 281 -21.97 16.63 -5.37
C PHE A 281 -22.51 15.27 -5.83
N GLU A 282 -23.46 15.25 -6.75
CA GLU A 282 -24.02 14.02 -7.32
C GLU A 282 -22.96 13.22 -8.06
N GLU A 283 -22.23 13.83 -8.99
CA GLU A 283 -21.19 13.20 -9.78
C GLU A 283 -20.06 12.66 -8.88
N SER A 284 -19.64 13.44 -7.87
CA SER A 284 -18.61 13.00 -6.95
C SER A 284 -19.05 11.82 -6.08
N ARG A 285 -20.32 11.82 -5.62
CA ARG A 285 -20.92 10.71 -4.89
C ARG A 285 -20.94 9.45 -5.76
N ASP A 286 -21.41 9.56 -6.98
CA ASP A 286 -21.60 8.42 -7.87
C ASP A 286 -20.25 7.84 -8.31
N TYR A 287 -19.26 8.69 -8.62
CA TYR A 287 -17.90 8.23 -8.88
C TYR A 287 -17.27 7.57 -7.66
N ARG A 288 -17.40 8.17 -6.46
CA ARG A 288 -16.89 7.58 -5.22
C ARG A 288 -17.52 6.21 -4.93
N ASN A 289 -18.81 6.06 -5.17
CA ASN A 289 -19.52 4.80 -4.97
C ASN A 289 -19.19 3.74 -6.02
N SER A 290 -18.75 4.15 -7.22
CA SER A 290 -18.29 3.22 -8.26
C SER A 290 -16.88 2.66 -7.96
N MET A 291 -16.11 3.29 -7.07
CA MET A 291 -14.81 2.77 -6.68
C MET A 291 -15.00 1.45 -5.93
N PRO A 292 -14.20 0.42 -6.26
CA PRO A 292 -14.25 -0.83 -5.52
C PRO A 292 -14.06 -0.57 -4.03
N ASN A 293 -14.96 -1.07 -3.20
CA ASN A 293 -14.93 -0.87 -1.74
C ASN A 293 -13.71 -1.50 -1.05
N HIS A 294 -12.79 -2.06 -1.82
CA HIS A 294 -11.62 -2.72 -1.30
C HIS A 294 -10.39 -2.39 -2.14
N SER A 295 -9.32 -2.06 -1.47
CA SER A 295 -7.93 -2.28 -1.88
C SER A 295 -7.72 -3.79 -2.06
N LEU A 296 -8.36 -4.35 -3.08
CA LEU A 296 -8.37 -5.78 -3.27
C LEU A 296 -8.24 -5.99 -4.76
N GLY A 297 -7.07 -6.43 -5.18
CA GLY A 297 -6.92 -7.10 -6.43
C GLY A 297 -7.94 -8.22 -6.64
N PRO A 298 -7.83 -9.12 -7.59
CA PRO A 298 -8.83 -10.12 -7.90
C PRO A 298 -9.14 -10.99 -6.70
N ILE A 299 -9.96 -10.44 -5.80
CA ILE A 299 -10.28 -11.02 -4.53
C ILE A 299 -11.37 -12.04 -4.71
N LYS A 300 -11.12 -13.17 -4.12
CA LYS A 300 -12.17 -14.05 -3.64
C LYS A 300 -13.24 -13.17 -3.01
N LYS A 301 -14.49 -13.28 -3.49
CA LYS A 301 -15.68 -12.63 -2.92
C LYS A 301 -15.52 -12.60 -1.39
N GLN A 302 -15.59 -11.41 -0.79
CA GLN A 302 -15.64 -11.34 0.67
C GLN A 302 -17.05 -11.69 1.08
N PHE A 303 -17.15 -12.76 1.82
CA PHE A 303 -18.40 -13.20 2.39
C PHE A 303 -18.50 -12.59 3.78
N ALA A 304 -19.14 -11.42 3.88
CA ALA A 304 -19.33 -10.70 5.15
C ALA A 304 -20.80 -10.54 5.46
N LEU A 305 -21.11 -10.51 6.73
CA LEU A 305 -22.41 -10.07 7.25
C LEU A 305 -22.21 -9.01 8.32
N TYR A 306 -23.21 -8.21 8.54
CA TYR A 306 -23.27 -7.22 9.59
C TYR A 306 -24.35 -7.64 10.60
N CYS A 307 -24.05 -7.48 11.87
CA CYS A 307 -24.94 -7.88 12.96
C CYS A 307 -24.98 -6.78 14.02
N ASP A 308 -26.18 -6.34 14.37
CA ASP A 308 -26.34 -5.41 15.48
C ASP A 308 -25.96 -6.10 16.79
N ILE A 309 -25.15 -5.42 17.60
CA ILE A 309 -24.78 -5.88 18.93
C ILE A 309 -25.09 -4.80 19.96
N ILE A 310 -25.57 -5.23 21.10
CA ILE A 310 -25.68 -4.38 22.29
C ILE A 310 -24.24 -4.21 22.84
N ASP A 311 -23.89 -2.98 23.20
CA ASP A 311 -22.57 -2.68 23.79
C ASP A 311 -22.52 -3.17 25.25
N GLU A 312 -22.38 -4.50 25.39
CA GLU A 312 -22.25 -5.18 26.67
C GLU A 312 -21.04 -6.12 26.69
N ALA A 313 -20.52 -6.34 27.90
CA ALA A 313 -19.38 -7.24 28.07
C ALA A 313 -19.78 -8.68 27.68
N GLY A 314 -19.07 -9.22 26.67
CA GLY A 314 -19.29 -10.59 26.18
C GLY A 314 -20.12 -10.70 24.91
N GLY A 315 -20.67 -9.62 24.34
CA GLY A 315 -21.50 -9.66 23.13
C GLY A 315 -20.77 -10.30 21.94
N ILE A 316 -19.54 -9.90 21.64
CA ILE A 316 -18.71 -10.52 20.59
C ILE A 316 -18.42 -11.99 20.92
N ALA A 317 -18.09 -12.30 22.17
CA ALA A 317 -17.79 -13.67 22.60
C ALA A 317 -18.98 -14.60 22.42
N THR A 318 -20.18 -14.12 22.70
CA THR A 318 -21.44 -14.88 22.51
C THR A 318 -21.64 -15.23 21.04
N ILE A 319 -21.52 -14.26 20.13
CA ILE A 319 -21.66 -14.48 18.69
C ILE A 319 -20.57 -15.45 18.18
N ALA A 320 -19.32 -15.23 18.58
CA ALA A 320 -18.23 -16.12 18.19
C ALA A 320 -18.44 -17.56 18.70
N THR A 321 -18.98 -17.74 19.90
CA THR A 321 -19.30 -19.05 20.47
C THR A 321 -20.44 -19.73 19.71
N ILE A 322 -21.51 -19.00 19.37
CA ILE A 322 -22.63 -19.52 18.57
C ILE A 322 -22.11 -20.05 17.23
N LEU A 323 -21.28 -19.27 16.52
CA LEU A 323 -20.73 -19.66 15.22
C LEU A 323 -19.77 -20.86 15.36
N ALA A 324 -18.86 -20.84 16.34
CA ALA A 324 -17.91 -21.93 16.59
C ALA A 324 -18.61 -23.24 16.96
N SER A 325 -19.65 -23.20 17.80
CA SER A 325 -20.44 -24.37 18.19
C SER A 325 -21.20 -25.02 17.02
N ASN A 326 -21.38 -24.29 15.93
CA ASN A 326 -22.00 -24.78 14.69
C ASN A 326 -20.97 -25.00 13.58
N HIS A 327 -19.68 -25.11 13.91
CA HIS A 327 -18.58 -25.37 12.99
C HIS A 327 -18.41 -24.33 11.87
N ILE A 328 -18.84 -23.07 12.13
CA ILE A 328 -18.69 -21.97 11.20
C ILE A 328 -17.41 -21.20 11.55
N SER A 329 -16.40 -21.26 10.68
CA SER A 329 -15.13 -20.57 10.88
C SER A 329 -15.23 -19.09 10.53
N ILE A 330 -14.83 -18.22 11.46
CA ILE A 330 -14.73 -16.78 11.27
C ILE A 330 -13.35 -16.45 10.70
N LYS A 331 -13.32 -15.68 9.61
CA LYS A 331 -12.07 -15.17 9.00
C LYS A 331 -11.62 -13.89 9.71
N ASN A 332 -12.55 -12.99 9.97
CA ASN A 332 -12.32 -11.72 10.66
C ASN A 332 -13.60 -11.28 11.38
N ILE A 333 -13.45 -10.56 12.48
CA ILE A 333 -14.56 -10.00 13.25
C ILE A 333 -14.15 -8.65 13.84
N GLY A 334 -14.98 -7.64 13.67
CA GLY A 334 -14.68 -6.30 14.16
C GLY A 334 -15.92 -5.42 14.28
N ILE A 335 -15.90 -4.47 15.20
CA ILE A 335 -16.96 -3.47 15.35
C ILE A 335 -16.76 -2.35 14.34
N VAL A 336 -17.81 -2.03 13.59
CA VAL A 336 -17.86 -0.88 12.68
C VAL A 336 -18.71 0.19 13.33
N HIS A 337 -18.12 1.31 13.70
CA HIS A 337 -18.86 2.44 14.25
C HIS A 337 -19.56 3.19 13.10
N ASN A 338 -20.85 3.01 12.97
CA ASN A 338 -21.70 3.86 12.14
C ASN A 338 -22.41 4.85 13.05
N ARG A 339 -22.27 6.17 12.80
CA ARG A 339 -22.86 7.23 13.64
C ARG A 339 -24.39 7.33 13.55
N GLU A 340 -25.01 6.62 12.63
CA GLU A 340 -26.45 6.64 12.42
C GLU A 340 -27.19 5.68 13.37
N PHE A 341 -26.48 4.78 14.06
CA PHE A 341 -27.08 3.81 15.00
C PHE A 341 -26.39 3.94 16.36
N GLU A 342 -27.17 4.16 17.41
CA GLU A 342 -26.68 4.20 18.80
C GLU A 342 -26.13 2.86 19.30
N GLU A 343 -26.33 1.78 18.54
CA GLU A 343 -25.85 0.44 18.82
C GLU A 343 -24.65 0.10 17.89
N GLY A 344 -23.66 -0.62 18.41
CA GLY A 344 -22.50 -1.04 17.62
C GLY A 344 -22.88 -2.09 16.58
N VAL A 345 -22.33 -1.97 15.37
CA VAL A 345 -22.52 -2.96 14.31
C VAL A 345 -21.28 -3.84 14.23
N LEU A 346 -21.43 -5.14 14.39
CA LEU A 346 -20.38 -6.13 14.26
C LEU A 346 -20.28 -6.60 12.80
N ARG A 347 -19.13 -6.43 12.19
CA ARG A 347 -18.81 -7.01 10.88
C ARG A 347 -18.10 -8.32 11.07
N ILE A 348 -18.62 -9.39 10.44
CA ILE A 348 -18.07 -10.75 10.50
C ILE A 348 -17.77 -11.21 9.08
N GLU A 349 -16.52 -11.61 8.82
CA GLU A 349 -16.07 -12.13 7.53
C GLU A 349 -15.86 -13.63 7.58
N PHE A 350 -16.18 -14.30 6.47
CA PHE A 350 -16.06 -15.76 6.32
C PHE A 350 -15.14 -16.12 5.15
N TYR A 351 -14.67 -17.36 5.13
CA TYR A 351 -13.83 -17.89 4.04
C TYR A 351 -14.65 -18.27 2.80
N GLU A 352 -15.95 -18.60 2.97
CA GLU A 352 -16.82 -19.14 1.92
C GLU A 352 -18.23 -18.56 2.00
N GLU A 353 -18.90 -18.43 0.86
CA GLU A 353 -20.26 -17.94 0.73
C GLU A 353 -21.25 -18.78 1.56
N ASN A 354 -21.08 -20.09 1.52
CA ASN A 354 -21.94 -20.99 2.27
C ASN A 354 -21.85 -20.79 3.79
N ALA A 355 -20.63 -20.50 4.30
CA ALA A 355 -20.41 -20.20 5.71
C ALA A 355 -21.11 -18.88 6.12
N ALA A 356 -21.04 -17.84 5.28
CA ALA A 356 -21.72 -16.57 5.53
C ALA A 356 -23.26 -16.75 5.56
N ARG A 357 -23.82 -17.50 4.60
CA ARG A 357 -25.25 -17.79 4.54
C ARG A 357 -25.72 -18.57 5.76
N GLN A 358 -25.01 -19.64 6.13
CA GLN A 358 -25.32 -20.43 7.34
C GLN A 358 -25.24 -19.60 8.62
N ALA A 359 -24.23 -18.71 8.71
CA ALA A 359 -24.07 -17.79 9.81
C ALA A 359 -25.25 -16.81 9.91
N SER A 360 -25.69 -16.24 8.78
CA SER A 360 -26.87 -15.34 8.73
C SER A 360 -28.13 -16.04 9.23
N GLU A 361 -28.43 -17.24 8.70
CA GLU A 361 -29.59 -18.03 9.13
C GLU A 361 -29.52 -18.38 10.62
N LEU A 362 -28.33 -18.75 11.09
CA LEU A 362 -28.12 -19.13 12.49
C LEU A 362 -28.31 -17.94 13.43
N LEU A 363 -27.67 -16.80 13.16
CA LEU A 363 -27.77 -15.61 14.00
C LEU A 363 -29.19 -15.06 14.03
N LYS A 364 -29.94 -15.10 12.92
CA LYS A 364 -31.37 -14.75 12.88
C LYS A 364 -32.19 -15.64 13.79
N LYS A 365 -31.87 -16.95 13.91
CA LYS A 365 -32.53 -17.86 14.90
C LYS A 365 -32.29 -17.45 16.35
N TYR A 366 -31.10 -16.90 16.64
CA TYR A 366 -30.76 -16.35 17.95
C TYR A 366 -31.29 -14.92 18.17
N ARG A 367 -32.13 -14.42 17.23
CA ARG A 367 -32.78 -13.10 17.25
C ARG A 367 -31.83 -11.91 17.08
N TYR A 368 -30.66 -12.15 16.50
CA TYR A 368 -29.81 -11.04 16.05
C TYR A 368 -30.37 -10.44 14.77
N VAL A 369 -30.28 -9.12 14.64
CA VAL A 369 -30.55 -8.41 13.38
C VAL A 369 -29.31 -8.53 12.51
N VAL A 370 -29.48 -9.11 11.31
CA VAL A 370 -28.37 -9.41 10.40
C VAL A 370 -28.63 -8.76 9.05
N TYR A 371 -27.65 -8.05 8.55
CA TYR A 371 -27.66 -7.40 7.23
C TYR A 371 -26.66 -8.12 6.32
N GLU A 372 -27.10 -8.49 5.13
CA GLU A 372 -26.31 -9.10 4.06
C GLU A 372 -26.01 -8.03 3.01
N ILE A 373 -24.77 -8.01 2.43
CA ILE A 373 -24.36 -7.11 1.36
C ILE A 373 -24.22 -7.87 0.05
#